data_8e6d63bf908be5efe79c05bdbb7c32d3
#
_entry.id   8e6d63bf908be5efe79c05bdbb7c32d3
#
_cell.length_a   1.000
_cell.length_b   1.000
_cell.length_c   1.000
_cell.angle_alpha   90.00
_cell.angle_beta   90.00
_cell.angle_gamma   90.00
#
_symmetry.space_group_name_H-M   'P 1'
#
loop_
_entity.id
_entity.type
_entity.pdbx_description
1 polymer ?
#
loop_
_entity_poly.entity_id
_entity_poly.type
_entity_poly.pdbx_seq_one_letter_code
_entity_poly.pdbx_strand_id
1 'polypeptide(L)'
;GTMRHAGNKALIPAGTGRGQAILYDDGHHFRPLASEGGHADFAPRDEMEIELLRYLIARFGHVSYERVVSGPGLVNIYRFLKEVRGMAEPAALAAEFAAGEDAGAVISQAALAHEFEICVQALDLFASAYGAESGNLAPRAKSVRGLYIGGGIAPKIVAKLQDGAFMRAFTDKGRYTD
;
A
#
# COMPACT_ATOMS: atom_id res chain seq x y z
N GLY A 1 4.70 5.81 -20.17
CA GLY A 1 5.62 4.93 -20.89
C GLY A 1 4.92 4.22 -22.03
N THR A 2 5.62 3.96 -23.14
CA THR A 2 5.09 3.23 -24.30
C THR A 2 4.96 1.75 -23.96
N MET A 3 3.77 1.16 -24.10
CA MET A 3 3.56 -0.28 -23.93
C MET A 3 4.35 -1.06 -24.99
N ARG A 4 5.18 -1.99 -24.56
CA ARG A 4 5.84 -2.94 -25.46
C ARG A 4 4.86 -4.03 -25.89
N HIS A 5 4.98 -4.52 -27.12
CA HIS A 5 4.10 -5.56 -27.68
C HIS A 5 4.32 -6.95 -27.07
N ALA A 6 5.47 -7.21 -26.43
CA ALA A 6 5.80 -8.46 -25.75
C ALA A 6 6.34 -8.17 -24.34
N GLY A 7 6.06 -9.08 -23.41
CA GLY A 7 6.57 -9.06 -22.05
C GLY A 7 5.49 -9.27 -20.97
N ASN A 8 5.93 -9.41 -19.74
CA ASN A 8 5.06 -9.74 -18.60
C ASN A 8 4.20 -8.56 -18.15
N LYS A 9 3.12 -8.90 -17.44
CA LYS A 9 2.32 -7.99 -16.64
C LYS A 9 2.44 -8.38 -15.17
N ALA A 10 2.17 -7.44 -14.28
CA ALA A 10 2.07 -7.72 -12.85
C ALA A 10 0.74 -7.18 -12.31
N LEU A 11 0.23 -7.83 -11.27
CA LEU A 11 -0.98 -7.41 -10.55
C LEU A 11 -0.65 -7.37 -9.06
N ILE A 12 -1.05 -6.28 -8.41
CA ILE A 12 -0.85 -6.06 -6.98
C ILE A 12 -2.14 -5.55 -6.35
N PRO A 13 -3.02 -6.45 -5.88
CA PRO A 13 -4.25 -6.06 -5.19
C PRO A 13 -3.99 -5.73 -3.72
N ALA A 14 -4.75 -4.76 -3.20
CA ALA A 14 -4.90 -4.47 -1.78
C ALA A 14 -6.37 -4.57 -1.38
N GLY A 15 -6.64 -5.29 -0.27
CA GLY A 15 -7.98 -5.54 0.26
C GLY A 15 -7.93 -5.87 1.74
N THR A 16 -8.69 -6.85 2.21
CA THR A 16 -8.56 -7.40 3.58
C THR A 16 -7.20 -8.05 3.80
N GLY A 17 -6.61 -8.59 2.72
CA GLY A 17 -5.23 -9.02 2.64
C GLY A 17 -4.55 -8.39 1.42
N ARG A 18 -3.33 -8.82 1.13
CA ARG A 18 -2.55 -8.34 0.01
C ARG A 18 -1.99 -9.52 -0.79
N GLY A 19 -2.30 -9.56 -2.09
CA GLY A 19 -1.77 -10.55 -3.02
C GLY A 19 -0.77 -9.94 -4.01
N GLN A 20 -0.11 -10.83 -4.76
CA GLN A 20 0.67 -10.49 -5.95
C GLN A 20 0.46 -11.58 -6.99
N ALA A 21 0.44 -11.20 -8.26
CA ALA A 21 0.47 -12.15 -9.35
C ALA A 21 1.33 -11.61 -10.49
N ILE A 22 2.02 -12.52 -11.17
CA ILE A 22 2.75 -12.22 -12.39
C ILE A 22 2.02 -12.93 -13.53
N LEU A 23 1.77 -12.20 -14.59
CA LEU A 23 1.24 -12.76 -15.83
C LEU A 23 2.43 -12.90 -16.80
N TYR A 24 2.97 -14.10 -16.88
CA TYR A 24 4.07 -14.42 -17.76
C TYR A 24 3.58 -14.51 -19.21
N ASP A 25 4.26 -13.83 -20.11
CA ASP A 25 4.00 -13.85 -21.53
C ASP A 25 4.84 -14.95 -22.18
N ASP A 26 4.20 -16.04 -22.66
CA ASP A 26 4.87 -17.14 -23.36
C ASP A 26 4.96 -16.91 -24.88
N GLY A 27 4.60 -15.70 -25.33
CA GLY A 27 4.55 -15.31 -26.75
C GLY A 27 3.18 -15.59 -27.40
N HIS A 28 2.32 -16.36 -26.79
CA HIS A 28 0.98 -16.72 -27.30
C HIS A 28 -0.13 -16.35 -26.29
N HIS A 29 0.12 -16.60 -24.99
CA HIS A 29 -0.85 -16.42 -23.92
C HIS A 29 -0.19 -15.85 -22.66
N PHE A 30 -1.00 -15.20 -21.81
CA PHE A 30 -0.59 -14.86 -20.46
C PHE A 30 -0.86 -16.03 -19.51
N ARG A 31 0.20 -16.51 -18.86
CA ARG A 31 0.12 -17.56 -17.84
C ARG A 31 0.23 -16.93 -16.45
N PRO A 32 -0.79 -17.07 -15.60
CA PRO A 32 -0.71 -16.55 -14.25
C PRO A 32 0.26 -17.39 -13.41
N LEU A 33 1.19 -16.71 -12.76
CA LEU A 33 2.07 -17.27 -11.73
C LEU A 33 1.58 -16.71 -10.39
N ALA A 34 1.07 -17.59 -9.55
CA ALA A 34 0.66 -17.24 -8.19
C ALA A 34 1.88 -16.90 -7.35
N SER A 35 1.70 -15.97 -6.40
CA SER A 35 2.75 -15.53 -5.50
C SER A 35 2.17 -15.11 -4.17
N GLU A 36 2.78 -15.54 -3.09
CA GLU A 36 2.52 -15.08 -1.72
C GLU A 36 3.38 -13.84 -1.36
N GLY A 37 3.70 -13.01 -2.34
CA GLY A 37 4.53 -11.82 -2.17
C GLY A 37 3.96 -10.77 -1.22
N GLY A 38 2.68 -10.87 -0.85
CA GLY A 38 2.10 -10.07 0.24
C GLY A 38 2.77 -10.32 1.58
N HIS A 39 3.31 -11.51 1.79
CA HIS A 39 4.03 -11.90 2.99
C HIS A 39 5.54 -11.60 2.97
N ALA A 40 6.05 -10.98 1.88
CA ALA A 40 7.42 -10.47 1.86
C ALA A 40 7.61 -9.38 2.91
N ASP A 41 8.83 -9.31 3.46
CA ASP A 41 9.18 -8.37 4.51
C ASP A 41 8.92 -6.92 4.09
N PHE A 42 8.36 -6.13 5.00
CA PHE A 42 8.22 -4.69 4.81
C PHE A 42 9.61 -4.03 4.82
N ALA A 43 9.95 -3.34 3.75
CA ALA A 43 11.23 -2.66 3.57
C ALA A 43 11.04 -1.14 3.75
N PRO A 44 11.34 -0.57 4.93
CA PRO A 44 11.21 0.85 5.19
C PRO A 44 12.25 1.65 4.39
N ARG A 45 11.89 2.87 3.94
CA ARG A 45 12.71 3.72 3.06
C ARG A 45 13.17 5.02 3.73
N ASP A 46 12.50 5.42 4.81
CA ASP A 46 12.78 6.63 5.56
C ASP A 46 12.60 6.40 7.07
N GLU A 47 12.90 7.42 7.89
CA GLU A 47 12.82 7.29 9.34
C GLU A 47 11.39 7.04 9.83
N MET A 48 10.38 7.61 9.19
CA MET A 48 8.98 7.38 9.53
C MET A 48 8.58 5.91 9.32
N GLU A 49 8.98 5.33 8.20
CA GLU A 49 8.74 3.92 7.89
C GLU A 49 9.57 2.99 8.80
N ILE A 50 10.79 3.39 9.22
CA ILE A 50 11.60 2.66 10.20
C ILE A 50 10.93 2.65 11.57
N GLU A 51 10.42 3.76 12.05
CA GLU A 51 9.66 3.83 13.31
C GLU A 51 8.37 2.99 13.23
N LEU A 52 7.66 3.05 12.11
CA LEU A 52 6.48 2.20 11.86
C LEU A 52 6.86 0.71 11.92
N LEU A 53 7.97 0.31 11.27
CA LEU A 53 8.45 -1.07 11.33
C LEU A 53 8.76 -1.50 12.78
N ARG A 54 9.46 -0.69 13.56
CA ARG A 54 9.75 -0.97 14.98
C ARG A 54 8.49 -1.17 15.80
N TYR A 55 7.49 -0.30 15.60
CA TYR A 55 6.19 -0.40 16.25
C TYR A 55 5.46 -1.69 15.89
N LEU A 56 5.47 -2.07 14.61
CA LEU A 56 4.80 -3.29 14.14
C LEU A 56 5.53 -4.57 14.58
N ILE A 57 6.88 -4.57 14.63
CA ILE A 57 7.67 -5.70 15.17
C ILE A 57 7.27 -5.98 16.62
N ALA A 58 7.13 -4.94 17.45
CA ALA A 58 6.73 -5.11 18.85
C ALA A 58 5.35 -5.76 19.00
N ARG A 59 4.46 -5.63 18.00
CA ARG A 59 3.08 -6.17 18.03
C ARG A 59 2.94 -7.53 17.36
N PHE A 60 3.67 -7.78 16.28
CA PHE A 60 3.45 -8.94 15.40
C PHE A 60 4.67 -9.86 15.28
N GLY A 61 5.82 -9.45 15.78
CA GLY A 61 7.09 -10.14 15.55
C GLY A 61 7.57 -9.96 14.11
N HIS A 62 6.97 -10.67 13.17
CA HIS A 62 7.24 -10.54 11.74
C HIS A 62 6.32 -9.47 11.10
N VAL A 63 6.89 -8.61 10.25
CA VAL A 63 6.16 -7.54 9.57
C VAL A 63 6.30 -7.70 8.06
N SER A 64 5.24 -8.20 7.45
CA SER A 64 5.11 -8.25 5.99
C SER A 64 4.49 -6.97 5.42
N TYR A 65 4.60 -6.78 4.09
CA TYR A 65 3.89 -5.71 3.41
C TYR A 65 2.38 -5.73 3.64
N GLU A 66 1.77 -6.90 3.86
CA GLU A 66 0.35 -6.99 4.19
C GLU A 66 0.00 -6.26 5.51
N ARG A 67 0.92 -6.24 6.48
CA ARG A 67 0.74 -5.50 7.75
C ARG A 67 0.69 -3.99 7.58
N VAL A 68 1.06 -3.49 6.40
CA VAL A 68 1.08 -2.06 6.04
C VAL A 68 0.11 -1.76 4.90
N VAL A 69 0.10 -2.58 3.85
CA VAL A 69 -0.69 -2.35 2.61
C VAL A 69 -1.88 -3.30 2.55
N SER A 70 -2.83 -3.10 3.43
CA SER A 70 -4.14 -3.77 3.49
C SER A 70 -5.11 -2.91 4.30
N GLY A 71 -6.40 -3.29 4.38
CA GLY A 71 -7.34 -2.60 5.27
C GLY A 71 -6.87 -2.59 6.73
N PRO A 72 -6.55 -3.76 7.32
CA PRO A 72 -5.91 -3.81 8.64
C PRO A 72 -4.58 -3.06 8.70
N GLY A 73 -3.81 -3.01 7.61
CA GLY A 73 -2.56 -2.27 7.51
C GLY A 73 -2.76 -0.75 7.65
N LEU A 74 -3.79 -0.19 7.03
CA LEU A 74 -4.14 1.22 7.20
C LEU A 74 -4.49 1.54 8.66
N VAL A 75 -5.21 0.65 9.34
CA VAL A 75 -5.50 0.78 10.77
C VAL A 75 -4.23 0.69 11.62
N ASN A 76 -3.28 -0.16 11.25
CA ASN A 76 -1.98 -0.24 11.92
C ASN A 76 -1.19 1.07 11.81
N ILE A 77 -1.16 1.67 10.63
CA ILE A 77 -0.52 2.98 10.41
C ILE A 77 -1.19 4.06 11.24
N TYR A 78 -2.53 4.12 11.26
CA TYR A 78 -3.29 5.05 12.07
C TYR A 78 -2.93 4.93 13.56
N ARG A 79 -2.92 3.70 14.10
CA ARG A 79 -2.53 3.44 15.49
C ARG A 79 -1.10 3.86 15.80
N PHE A 80 -0.17 3.61 14.89
CA PHE A 80 1.21 4.08 15.02
C PHE A 80 1.27 5.61 15.14
N LEU A 81 0.56 6.34 14.27
CA LEU A 81 0.53 7.80 14.32
C LEU A 81 -0.06 8.32 15.66
N LYS A 82 -1.12 7.67 16.16
CA LYS A 82 -1.72 7.99 17.45
C LYS A 82 -0.78 7.67 18.61
N GLU A 83 -0.25 6.45 18.69
CA GLU A 83 0.40 5.91 19.88
C GLU A 83 1.89 6.29 19.96
N VAL A 84 2.59 6.41 18.84
CA VAL A 84 4.03 6.70 18.78
C VAL A 84 4.29 8.15 18.41
N ARG A 85 3.55 8.69 17.44
CA ARG A 85 3.75 10.07 16.98
C ARG A 85 2.92 11.08 17.78
N GLY A 86 2.06 10.60 18.70
CA GLY A 86 1.28 11.46 19.59
C GLY A 86 0.20 12.28 18.89
N MET A 87 -0.23 11.87 17.70
CA MET A 87 -1.30 12.58 17.00
C MET A 87 -2.64 12.40 17.70
N ALA A 88 -3.36 13.49 17.87
CA ALA A 88 -4.66 13.45 18.56
C ALA A 88 -5.70 12.67 17.75
N GLU A 89 -6.42 11.77 18.44
CA GLU A 89 -7.61 11.12 17.89
C GLU A 89 -8.82 12.02 18.10
N PRO A 90 -9.50 12.46 17.03
CA PRO A 90 -10.74 13.22 17.16
C PRO A 90 -11.84 12.38 17.82
N ALA A 91 -12.64 13.02 18.69
CA ALA A 91 -13.73 12.33 19.39
C ALA A 91 -14.77 11.72 18.44
N ALA A 92 -15.02 12.35 17.31
CA ALA A 92 -15.90 11.83 16.26
C ALA A 92 -15.41 10.48 15.72
N LEU A 93 -14.12 10.37 15.36
CA LEU A 93 -13.52 9.11 14.91
C LEU A 93 -13.56 8.02 15.98
N ALA A 94 -13.28 8.38 17.24
CA ALA A 94 -13.35 7.43 18.35
C ALA A 94 -14.78 6.87 18.52
N ALA A 95 -15.80 7.71 18.30
CA ALA A 95 -17.21 7.29 18.35
C ALA A 95 -17.56 6.32 17.20
N GLU A 96 -17.11 6.57 15.97
CA GLU A 96 -17.33 5.68 14.81
C GLU A 96 -16.67 4.32 15.04
N PHE A 97 -15.43 4.29 15.54
CA PHE A 97 -14.75 3.04 15.89
C PHE A 97 -15.47 2.27 16.99
N ALA A 98 -16.00 2.98 18.00
CA ALA A 98 -16.78 2.37 19.08
C ALA A 98 -18.14 1.83 18.60
N ALA A 99 -18.73 2.41 17.56
CA ALA A 99 -19.94 1.92 16.91
C ALA A 99 -19.72 0.64 16.08
N GLY A 100 -18.47 0.20 15.93
CA GLY A 100 -18.12 -1.05 15.22
C GLY A 100 -18.04 -0.91 13.70
N GLU A 101 -17.90 0.30 13.18
CA GLU A 101 -17.68 0.54 11.76
C GLU A 101 -16.32 0.00 11.29
N ASP A 102 -16.20 -0.26 9.98
CA ASP A 102 -14.92 -0.66 9.38
C ASP A 102 -13.91 0.48 9.50
N ALA A 103 -13.00 0.36 10.47
CA ALA A 103 -12.02 1.39 10.78
C ALA A 103 -11.16 1.76 9.55
N GLY A 104 -10.84 0.81 8.67
CA GLY A 104 -10.09 1.10 7.44
C GLY A 104 -10.89 1.97 6.47
N ALA A 105 -12.20 1.71 6.36
CA ALA A 105 -13.10 2.52 5.54
C ALA A 105 -13.26 3.92 6.12
N VAL A 106 -13.51 4.03 7.43
CA VAL A 106 -13.65 5.31 8.14
C VAL A 106 -12.39 6.17 7.95
N ILE A 107 -11.20 5.62 8.23
CA ILE A 107 -9.93 6.34 8.07
C ILE A 107 -9.74 6.82 6.63
N SER A 108 -10.00 5.96 5.64
CA SER A 108 -9.78 6.33 4.24
C SER A 108 -10.79 7.39 3.75
N GLN A 109 -12.04 7.34 4.19
CA GLN A 109 -13.06 8.35 3.85
C GLN A 109 -12.73 9.71 4.47
N ALA A 110 -12.42 9.75 5.78
CA ALA A 110 -12.03 10.96 6.48
C ALA A 110 -10.74 11.58 5.88
N ALA A 111 -9.78 10.74 5.46
CA ALA A 111 -8.57 11.19 4.79
C ALA A 111 -8.85 11.84 3.43
N LEU A 112 -9.71 11.23 2.61
CA LEU A 112 -10.09 11.77 1.29
C LEU A 112 -10.91 13.06 1.41
N ALA A 113 -11.68 13.20 2.48
CA ALA A 113 -12.41 14.43 2.81
C ALA A 113 -11.52 15.51 3.44
N HIS A 114 -10.24 15.22 3.73
CA HIS A 114 -9.32 16.09 4.49
C HIS A 114 -9.89 16.54 5.85
N GLU A 115 -10.68 15.67 6.48
CA GLU A 115 -11.40 16.00 7.70
C GLU A 115 -10.49 15.98 8.94
N PHE A 116 -9.62 14.97 9.02
CA PHE A 116 -8.71 14.78 10.14
C PHE A 116 -7.28 14.51 9.68
N GLU A 117 -6.32 15.30 10.18
CA GLU A 117 -4.91 15.23 9.81
C GLU A 117 -4.29 13.85 10.02
N ILE A 118 -4.64 13.17 11.10
CA ILE A 118 -4.14 11.81 11.40
C ILE A 118 -4.58 10.81 10.31
N CYS A 119 -5.80 10.96 9.77
CA CYS A 119 -6.29 10.12 8.69
C CYS A 119 -5.58 10.42 7.37
N VAL A 120 -5.35 11.71 7.08
CA VAL A 120 -4.62 12.15 5.89
C VAL A 120 -3.20 11.56 5.90
N GLN A 121 -2.48 11.72 7.00
CA GLN A 121 -1.13 11.18 7.14
C GLN A 121 -1.11 9.64 7.09
N ALA A 122 -2.11 8.96 7.67
CA ALA A 122 -2.22 7.52 7.58
C ALA A 122 -2.38 7.03 6.13
N LEU A 123 -3.23 7.70 5.36
CA LEU A 123 -3.46 7.34 3.96
C LEU A 123 -2.27 7.74 3.06
N ASP A 124 -1.51 8.78 3.42
CA ASP A 124 -0.27 9.18 2.75
C ASP A 124 0.80 8.10 2.89
N LEU A 125 1.06 7.63 4.11
CA LEU A 125 2.01 6.55 4.36
C LEU A 125 1.58 5.25 3.67
N PHE A 126 0.29 4.93 3.73
CA PHE A 126 -0.27 3.77 3.03
C PHE A 126 -0.02 3.84 1.52
N ALA A 127 -0.36 4.97 0.87
CA ALA A 127 -0.19 5.15 -0.57
C ALA A 127 1.30 5.12 -0.97
N SER A 128 2.18 5.70 -0.15
CA SER A 128 3.62 5.67 -0.34
C SER A 128 4.18 4.24 -0.27
N ALA A 129 3.85 3.48 0.78
CA ALA A 129 4.26 2.09 0.94
C ALA A 129 3.71 1.19 -0.20
N TYR A 130 2.47 1.43 -0.63
CA TYR A 130 1.85 0.72 -1.73
C TYR A 130 2.58 0.99 -3.07
N GLY A 131 2.91 2.27 -3.32
CA GLY A 131 3.72 2.67 -4.48
C GLY A 131 5.09 2.01 -4.47
N ALA A 132 5.78 2.04 -3.33
CA ALA A 132 7.11 1.45 -3.19
C ALA A 132 7.14 -0.04 -3.51
N GLU A 133 6.21 -0.81 -2.95
CA GLU A 133 6.16 -2.24 -3.22
C GLU A 133 5.69 -2.56 -4.64
N SER A 134 4.78 -1.75 -5.20
CA SER A 134 4.45 -1.84 -6.62
C SER A 134 5.69 -1.63 -7.49
N GLY A 135 6.52 -0.64 -7.13
CA GLY A 135 7.82 -0.40 -7.76
C GLY A 135 8.85 -1.51 -7.55
N ASN A 136 8.77 -2.27 -6.45
CA ASN A 136 9.61 -3.45 -6.24
C ASN A 136 9.15 -4.63 -7.10
N LEU A 137 7.85 -4.80 -7.29
CA LEU A 137 7.29 -5.88 -8.11
C LEU A 137 7.58 -5.68 -9.60
N ALA A 138 7.54 -4.45 -10.09
CA ALA A 138 7.71 -4.14 -11.50
C ALA A 138 9.02 -4.72 -12.11
N PRO A 139 10.22 -4.47 -11.56
CA PRO A 139 11.46 -5.05 -12.08
C PRO A 139 11.58 -6.57 -11.80
N ARG A 140 11.06 -7.07 -10.66
CA ARG A 140 11.07 -8.51 -10.35
C ARG A 140 10.28 -9.31 -11.38
N ALA A 141 9.13 -8.79 -11.80
CA ALA A 141 8.27 -9.40 -12.80
C ALA A 141 8.70 -9.08 -14.23
N LYS A 142 9.62 -8.13 -14.46
CA LYS A 142 9.88 -7.50 -15.76
C LYS A 142 8.56 -7.12 -16.45
N SER A 143 7.68 -6.43 -15.73
CA SER A 143 6.32 -6.13 -16.14
C SER A 143 6.25 -4.97 -17.15
N VAL A 144 6.99 -5.10 -18.25
CA VAL A 144 7.08 -4.06 -19.30
C VAL A 144 5.77 -3.80 -20.05
N ARG A 145 4.77 -4.67 -19.89
CA ARG A 145 3.41 -4.48 -20.39
C ARG A 145 2.43 -3.93 -19.36
N GLY A 146 2.93 -3.49 -18.21
CA GLY A 146 2.18 -2.79 -17.18
C GLY A 146 2.13 -3.53 -15.86
N LEU A 147 1.93 -2.73 -14.82
CA LEU A 147 1.60 -3.16 -13.48
C LEU A 147 0.19 -2.66 -13.19
N TYR A 148 -0.66 -3.55 -12.74
CA TYR A 148 -2.08 -3.28 -12.49
C TYR A 148 -2.34 -3.26 -10.98
N ILE A 149 -2.95 -2.17 -10.54
CA ILE A 149 -3.41 -2.01 -9.17
C ILE A 149 -4.82 -2.58 -9.07
N GLY A 150 -5.07 -3.43 -8.09
CA GLY A 150 -6.37 -4.09 -7.93
C GLY A 150 -6.83 -4.17 -6.48
N GLY A 151 -7.84 -5.01 -6.23
CA GLY A 151 -8.42 -5.20 -4.89
C GLY A 151 -9.46 -4.17 -4.52
N GLY A 152 -10.14 -4.38 -3.38
CA GLY A 152 -11.29 -3.57 -2.96
C GLY A 152 -10.93 -2.18 -2.44
N ILE A 153 -9.66 -1.91 -2.09
CA ILE A 153 -9.22 -0.62 -1.57
C ILE A 153 -8.91 0.37 -2.70
N ALA A 154 -8.19 -0.06 -3.73
CA ALA A 154 -7.70 0.82 -4.79
C ALA A 154 -8.79 1.67 -5.46
N PRO A 155 -9.97 1.14 -5.84
CA PRO A 155 -11.04 1.96 -6.41
C PRO A 155 -11.56 3.04 -5.46
N LYS A 156 -11.53 2.79 -4.15
CA LYS A 156 -12.02 3.72 -3.14
C LYS A 156 -11.08 4.89 -2.88
N ILE A 157 -9.78 4.71 -3.14
CA ILE A 157 -8.73 5.72 -2.90
C ILE A 157 -8.03 6.20 -4.17
N VAL A 158 -8.69 6.11 -5.33
CA VAL A 158 -8.08 6.51 -6.63
C VAL A 158 -7.54 7.93 -6.60
N ALA A 159 -8.28 8.88 -6.01
CA ALA A 159 -7.81 10.26 -5.87
C ALA A 159 -6.46 10.33 -5.13
N LYS A 160 -6.27 9.54 -4.07
CA LYS A 160 -5.02 9.45 -3.32
C LYS A 160 -3.89 8.79 -4.12
N LEU A 161 -4.18 7.75 -4.88
CA LEU A 161 -3.18 7.11 -5.73
C LEU A 161 -2.70 8.01 -6.87
N GLN A 162 -3.49 9.01 -7.25
CA GLN A 162 -3.22 9.96 -8.32
C GLN A 162 -2.59 11.28 -7.85
N ASP A 163 -2.51 11.56 -6.56
CA ASP A 163 -1.95 12.81 -6.00
C ASP A 163 -0.42 12.92 -6.11
N GLY A 164 0.22 11.86 -6.55
CA GLY A 164 1.67 11.79 -6.78
C GLY A 164 2.44 11.01 -5.70
N ALA A 165 1.92 10.81 -4.49
CA ALA A 165 2.62 10.10 -3.42
C ALA A 165 2.96 8.66 -3.83
N PHE A 166 1.98 7.94 -4.37
CA PHE A 166 2.15 6.60 -4.91
C PHE A 166 3.21 6.55 -6.02
N MET A 167 3.11 7.44 -7.01
CA MET A 167 4.01 7.43 -8.17
C MET A 167 5.44 7.82 -7.80
N ARG A 168 5.64 8.78 -6.91
CA ARG A 168 6.98 9.12 -6.39
C ARG A 168 7.64 7.89 -5.77
N ALA A 169 6.93 7.17 -4.91
CA ALA A 169 7.45 5.97 -4.27
C ALA A 169 7.64 4.80 -5.25
N PHE A 170 6.77 4.68 -6.25
CA PHE A 170 6.86 3.67 -7.31
C PHE A 170 8.12 3.84 -8.16
N THR A 171 8.46 5.08 -8.54
CA THR A 171 9.60 5.38 -9.42
C THR A 171 10.92 5.53 -8.67
N ASP A 172 10.89 5.74 -7.35
CA ASP A 172 12.11 5.84 -6.54
C ASP A 172 12.79 4.47 -6.39
N LYS A 173 13.56 4.08 -7.43
CA LYS A 173 14.25 2.79 -7.55
C LYS A 173 15.73 2.94 -7.94
N GLY A 174 16.36 4.03 -7.49
CA GLY A 174 17.77 4.29 -7.79
C GLY A 174 18.01 4.35 -9.30
N ARG A 175 18.91 3.51 -9.83
CA ARG A 175 19.25 3.50 -11.27
C ARG A 175 18.08 3.10 -12.21
N TYR A 176 16.93 2.72 -11.70
CA TYR A 176 15.73 2.38 -12.48
C TYR A 176 14.65 3.46 -12.36
N THR A 177 15.00 4.65 -11.86
CA THR A 177 14.07 5.77 -11.70
C THR A 177 13.69 6.42 -13.04
N ASP A 178 14.56 6.34 -14.07
CA ASP A 178 14.41 6.92 -15.42
C ASP A 178 13.64 5.99 -16.37
#